data_4619d8efa798de33cdc2cd270659ccc3
#
_entry.id   4619d8efa798de33cdc2cd270659ccc3
#
_cell.length_a   1.000
_cell.length_b   1.000
_cell.length_c   1.000
_cell.angle_alpha   90.00
_cell.angle_beta   90.00
_cell.angle_gamma   90.00
#
_symmetry.space_group_name_H-M   'P 1'
#
loop_
_entity.id
_entity.type
_entity.pdbx_description
1 polymer ?
#
loop_
_entity_poly.entity_id
_entity_poly.type
_entity_poly.pdbx_seq_one_letter_code
_entity_poly.pdbx_strand_id
1 'polypeptide(L)'
;ILSMTSVKNHIWVSTTNGLWIIDRKTMDARLQNMTDKRFTSLLFDPKENCIYLGGADGFGISHPDIQTIHQPERPILLTALYINNQLVSPRTRDDVPNIRYTNSIELKYNQNNLSFELSDLPYSLDEKNKFVYRLEGMDKEWNFLKSNINRITYSNLSYGNYQLIISKLGKDGQPSDQPYILNIRILPPSYYTIWAKAIYVLLLLSLI
;
A
#
# COMPACT_ATOMS: atom_id res chain seq x y z
N ILE A 1 -16.36 17.04 24.77
CA ILE A 1 -17.09 17.76 23.72
C ILE A 1 -16.63 19.20 23.77
N LEU A 2 -16.24 19.79 22.65
CA LEU A 2 -15.83 21.19 22.54
C LEU A 2 -16.98 22.03 21.96
N SER A 3 -17.64 21.52 20.93
CA SER A 3 -18.78 22.17 20.29
C SER A 3 -19.68 21.12 19.64
N MET A 4 -20.95 21.44 19.45
CA MET A 4 -21.87 20.63 18.68
C MET A 4 -22.88 21.47 17.92
N THR A 5 -23.32 20.96 16.76
CA THR A 5 -24.38 21.55 15.97
C THR A 5 -25.28 20.47 15.38
N SER A 6 -26.56 20.77 15.22
CA SER A 6 -27.53 19.84 14.64
C SER A 6 -27.80 20.23 13.20
N VAL A 7 -27.69 19.31 12.28
CA VAL A 7 -27.91 19.52 10.86
C VAL A 7 -28.74 18.39 10.28
N LYS A 8 -29.96 18.70 9.87
CA LYS A 8 -30.90 17.69 9.35
C LYS A 8 -31.07 16.53 10.34
N ASN A 9 -30.71 15.32 9.94
CA ASN A 9 -30.81 14.11 10.74
C ASN A 9 -29.52 13.75 11.50
N HIS A 10 -28.52 14.61 11.46
CA HIS A 10 -27.22 14.35 12.07
C HIS A 10 -26.87 15.37 13.15
N ILE A 11 -26.14 14.93 14.16
CA ILE A 11 -25.51 15.80 15.16
C ILE A 11 -24.01 15.77 14.89
N TRP A 12 -23.44 16.92 14.68
CA TRP A 12 -22.00 17.10 14.50
C TRP A 12 -21.39 17.50 15.83
N VAL A 13 -20.42 16.73 16.29
CA VAL A 13 -19.80 16.91 17.61
C VAL A 13 -18.29 17.04 17.44
N SER A 14 -17.76 18.16 17.83
CA SER A 14 -16.32 18.37 17.91
C SER A 14 -15.82 17.93 19.29
N THR A 15 -14.75 17.14 19.28
CA THR A 15 -14.05 16.65 20.48
C THR A 15 -12.56 16.88 20.36
N THR A 16 -11.83 16.61 21.45
CA THR A 16 -10.37 16.62 21.43
C THR A 16 -9.75 15.58 20.48
N ASN A 17 -10.51 14.52 20.17
CA ASN A 17 -10.07 13.39 19.34
C ASN A 17 -10.60 13.45 17.90
N GLY A 18 -11.24 14.56 17.49
CA GLY A 18 -11.74 14.74 16.15
C GLY A 18 -13.23 15.14 16.08
N LEU A 19 -13.74 15.15 14.87
CA LEU A 19 -15.12 15.55 14.55
C LEU A 19 -15.97 14.29 14.38
N TRP A 20 -17.04 14.18 15.15
CA TRP A 20 -17.97 13.05 15.10
C TRP A 20 -19.29 13.47 14.47
N ILE A 21 -19.85 12.58 13.66
CA ILE A 21 -21.18 12.70 13.10
C ILE A 21 -22.05 11.58 13.67
N ILE A 22 -23.13 11.94 14.34
CA ILE A 22 -24.05 11.00 14.98
C ILE A 22 -25.37 11.06 14.22
N ASP A 23 -25.85 9.93 13.72
CA ASP A 23 -27.19 9.83 13.15
C ASP A 23 -28.22 9.84 14.29
N ARG A 24 -29.20 10.74 14.21
CA ARG A 24 -30.23 10.89 15.28
C ARG A 24 -31.21 9.73 15.37
N LYS A 25 -31.41 8.95 14.31
CA LYS A 25 -32.35 7.83 14.29
C LYS A 25 -31.69 6.54 14.77
N THR A 26 -30.50 6.25 14.25
CA THR A 26 -29.81 5.00 14.58
C THR A 26 -28.86 5.12 15.77
N MET A 27 -28.53 6.36 16.17
CA MET A 27 -27.51 6.69 17.17
C MET A 27 -26.10 6.19 16.79
N ASP A 28 -25.90 5.85 15.51
CA ASP A 28 -24.58 5.48 15.01
C ASP A 28 -23.67 6.71 14.99
N ALA A 29 -22.51 6.58 15.62
CA ALA A 29 -21.50 7.61 15.67
C ALA A 29 -20.34 7.28 14.72
N ARG A 30 -19.99 8.21 13.84
CA ARG A 30 -18.87 8.06 12.89
C ARG A 30 -17.86 9.17 13.10
N LEU A 31 -16.59 8.80 13.18
CA LEU A 31 -15.50 9.76 13.18
C LEU A 31 -15.29 10.27 11.75
N GLN A 32 -15.38 11.58 11.58
CA GLN A 32 -15.05 12.22 10.32
C GLN A 32 -13.53 12.41 10.27
N ASN A 33 -12.88 11.80 9.29
CA ASN A 33 -11.44 11.97 9.06
C ASN A 33 -11.18 13.39 8.52
N MET A 34 -11.14 14.35 9.39
CA MET A 34 -10.59 15.66 9.12
C MET A 34 -9.24 15.73 9.82
N THR A 35 -8.22 15.56 9.02
CA THR A 35 -6.83 15.51 9.40
C THR A 35 -6.43 16.56 10.42
N ASP A 36 -5.90 16.12 11.56
CA ASP A 36 -5.08 16.83 12.56
C ASP A 36 -5.56 18.21 13.07
N LYS A 37 -6.70 18.71 12.61
CA LYS A 37 -7.23 20.01 13.02
C LYS A 37 -8.21 19.84 14.17
N ARG A 38 -7.90 20.47 15.28
CA ARG A 38 -8.83 20.56 16.42
C ARG A 38 -9.81 21.69 16.18
N PHE A 39 -11.05 21.33 15.91
CA PHE A 39 -12.11 22.31 15.78
C PHE A 39 -12.75 22.56 17.14
N THR A 40 -12.75 23.81 17.58
CA THR A 40 -13.31 24.22 18.87
C THR A 40 -14.71 24.78 18.75
N SER A 41 -15.14 25.14 17.55
CA SER A 41 -16.46 25.70 17.28
C SER A 41 -17.04 25.16 15.99
N LEU A 42 -18.35 24.91 16.01
CA LEU A 42 -19.14 24.45 14.86
C LEU A 42 -20.33 25.37 14.69
N LEU A 43 -20.55 25.85 13.47
CA LEU A 43 -21.71 26.67 13.10
C LEU A 43 -22.32 26.16 11.81
N PHE A 44 -23.59 25.80 11.83
CA PHE A 44 -24.33 25.46 10.63
C PHE A 44 -25.01 26.69 10.03
N ASP A 45 -24.78 26.95 8.76
CA ASP A 45 -25.50 27.95 7.99
C ASP A 45 -26.55 27.28 7.10
N PRO A 46 -27.83 27.43 7.39
CA PRO A 46 -28.88 26.84 6.58
C PRO A 46 -29.06 27.46 5.20
N LYS A 47 -28.58 28.70 4.96
CA LYS A 47 -28.68 29.38 3.66
C LYS A 47 -27.70 28.79 2.66
N GLU A 48 -26.45 28.64 3.08
CA GLU A 48 -25.39 28.06 2.27
C GLU A 48 -25.34 26.52 2.36
N ASN A 49 -26.15 25.92 3.24
CA ASN A 49 -26.15 24.49 3.54
C ASN A 49 -24.74 23.96 3.84
N CYS A 50 -23.99 24.70 4.64
CA CYS A 50 -22.64 24.35 5.02
C CYS A 50 -22.40 24.49 6.53
N ILE A 51 -21.38 23.79 7.02
CA ILE A 51 -20.93 23.82 8.40
C ILE A 51 -19.56 24.49 8.44
N TYR A 52 -19.47 25.59 9.15
CA TYR A 52 -18.21 26.26 9.44
C TYR A 52 -17.55 25.61 10.66
N LEU A 53 -16.29 25.29 10.51
CA LEU A 53 -15.47 24.60 11.51
C LEU A 53 -14.34 25.54 11.90
N GLY A 54 -14.37 26.06 13.14
CA GLY A 54 -13.36 26.98 13.65
C GLY A 54 -12.39 26.27 14.59
N GLY A 55 -11.11 26.54 14.45
CA GLY A 55 -10.06 25.98 15.30
C GLY A 55 -8.87 26.91 15.44
N ALA A 56 -7.91 26.53 16.28
CA ALA A 56 -6.69 27.31 16.52
C ALA A 56 -5.84 27.50 15.25
N ASP A 57 -5.88 26.50 14.35
CA ASP A 57 -5.09 26.45 13.12
C ASP A 57 -5.85 27.00 11.91
N GLY A 58 -6.96 27.70 12.15
CA GLY A 58 -7.77 28.31 11.09
C GLY A 58 -9.21 27.82 11.06
N PHE A 59 -9.86 27.93 9.90
CA PHE A 59 -11.21 27.49 9.72
C PHE A 59 -11.34 26.53 8.53
N GLY A 60 -12.40 25.74 8.55
CA GLY A 60 -12.79 24.85 7.46
C GLY A 60 -14.27 24.99 7.14
N ILE A 61 -14.66 24.54 5.96
CA ILE A 61 -16.06 24.47 5.55
C ILE A 61 -16.35 23.02 5.15
N SER A 62 -17.46 22.49 5.66
CA SER A 62 -17.95 21.16 5.31
C SER A 62 -19.40 21.22 4.89
N HIS A 63 -19.80 20.38 3.95
CA HIS A 63 -21.19 20.25 3.57
C HIS A 63 -21.84 19.09 4.32
N PRO A 64 -23.06 19.25 4.87
CA PRO A 64 -23.71 18.20 5.65
C PRO A 64 -24.11 16.96 4.84
N ASP A 65 -24.21 17.10 3.52
CA ASP A 65 -24.54 16.03 2.58
C ASP A 65 -23.30 15.27 2.08
N ILE A 66 -22.13 15.60 2.58
CA ILE A 66 -20.93 14.79 2.33
C ILE A 66 -21.12 13.46 3.07
N GLN A 67 -21.82 12.55 2.42
CA GLN A 67 -21.62 11.12 2.67
C GLN A 67 -20.12 10.92 2.61
N THR A 68 -19.59 10.18 3.57
CA THR A 68 -18.19 9.75 3.58
C THR A 68 -17.79 9.53 2.12
N ILE A 69 -17.03 10.46 1.53
CA ILE A 69 -16.45 10.19 0.24
C ILE A 69 -15.61 8.96 0.56
N HIS A 70 -16.04 7.81 0.09
CA HIS A 70 -15.18 6.66 -0.04
C HIS A 70 -14.05 7.20 -0.91
N GLN A 71 -12.99 7.63 -0.26
CA GLN A 71 -11.77 7.96 -1.01
C GLN A 71 -11.45 6.66 -1.72
N PRO A 72 -11.44 6.67 -3.05
CA PRO A 72 -11.09 5.46 -3.78
C PRO A 72 -9.78 4.96 -3.18
N GLU A 73 -9.73 3.68 -2.83
CA GLU A 73 -8.53 3.09 -2.28
C GLU A 73 -7.39 3.41 -3.22
N ARG A 74 -6.41 4.15 -2.74
CA ARG A 74 -5.29 4.55 -3.57
C ARG A 74 -4.51 3.32 -3.96
N PRO A 75 -4.14 3.18 -5.23
CA PRO A 75 -3.37 2.04 -5.66
C PRO A 75 -2.03 2.01 -4.91
N ILE A 76 -1.62 0.82 -4.53
CA ILE A 76 -0.26 0.58 -4.02
C ILE A 76 0.70 0.79 -5.19
N LEU A 77 1.70 1.63 -5.00
CA LEU A 77 2.71 1.90 -6.03
C LEU A 77 4.08 1.43 -5.56
N LEU A 78 4.72 0.60 -6.37
CA LEU A 78 6.14 0.35 -6.23
C LEU A 78 6.92 1.52 -6.86
N THR A 79 7.77 2.15 -6.07
CA THR A 79 8.56 3.31 -6.52
C THR A 79 9.94 2.95 -6.99
N ALA A 80 10.54 1.93 -6.40
CA ALA A 80 11.87 1.47 -6.77
C ALA A 80 12.00 -0.05 -6.65
N LEU A 81 12.83 -0.61 -7.52
CA LEU A 81 13.30 -1.98 -7.49
C LEU A 81 14.83 -1.94 -7.34
N TYR A 82 15.33 -2.72 -6.39
CA TYR A 82 16.77 -2.95 -6.25
C TYR A 82 17.05 -4.43 -6.53
N ILE A 83 18.05 -4.68 -7.36
CA ILE A 83 18.57 -6.01 -7.66
C ILE A 83 20.00 -6.06 -7.16
N ASN A 84 20.32 -7.01 -6.28
CA ASN A 84 21.64 -7.11 -5.63
C ASN A 84 22.10 -5.77 -5.03
N ASN A 85 21.20 -5.06 -4.34
CA ASN A 85 21.38 -3.75 -3.71
C ASN A 85 21.64 -2.59 -4.71
N GLN A 86 21.53 -2.81 -6.01
CA GLN A 86 21.65 -1.76 -7.01
C GLN A 86 20.26 -1.32 -7.48
N LEU A 87 20.00 -0.02 -7.45
CA LEU A 87 18.75 0.56 -7.95
C LEU A 87 18.63 0.28 -9.45
N VAL A 88 17.50 -0.31 -9.82
CA VAL A 88 17.16 -0.53 -11.23
C VAL A 88 16.30 0.63 -11.71
N SER A 89 16.83 1.40 -12.61
CA SER A 89 16.13 2.50 -13.27
C SER A 89 16.02 2.22 -14.77
N PRO A 90 14.92 2.62 -15.44
CA PRO A 90 14.82 2.55 -16.90
C PRO A 90 15.95 3.28 -17.64
N ARG A 91 16.64 4.20 -16.95
CA ARG A 91 17.82 4.92 -17.49
C ARG A 91 19.13 4.13 -17.38
N THR A 92 19.17 3.14 -16.50
CA THR A 92 20.38 2.37 -16.21
C THR A 92 20.38 0.98 -16.84
N ARG A 93 19.21 0.49 -17.24
CA ARG A 93 19.03 -0.85 -17.81
C ARG A 93 17.85 -0.89 -18.76
N ASP A 94 18.10 -1.12 -20.02
CA ASP A 94 17.08 -1.26 -21.07
C ASP A 94 16.34 -2.60 -20.99
N ASP A 95 16.91 -3.59 -20.29
CA ASP A 95 16.38 -4.95 -20.17
C ASP A 95 15.40 -5.14 -19.01
N VAL A 96 15.22 -4.14 -18.15
CA VAL A 96 14.27 -4.22 -17.03
C VAL A 96 13.17 -3.18 -17.19
N PRO A 97 11.90 -3.60 -17.30
CA PRO A 97 10.79 -2.68 -17.46
C PRO A 97 10.62 -1.81 -16.21
N ASN A 98 10.01 -0.64 -16.40
CA ASN A 98 9.71 0.26 -15.29
C ASN A 98 8.73 -0.41 -14.32
N ILE A 99 9.18 -0.68 -13.09
CA ILE A 99 8.43 -1.38 -12.06
C ILE A 99 7.06 -0.75 -11.76
N ARG A 100 6.88 0.55 -12.05
CA ARG A 100 5.62 1.24 -11.82
C ARG A 100 4.49 0.82 -12.77
N TYR A 101 4.85 0.29 -13.93
CA TYR A 101 3.91 0.00 -15.02
C TYR A 101 3.95 -1.45 -15.46
N THR A 102 4.69 -2.30 -14.76
CA THR A 102 4.80 -3.72 -15.09
C THR A 102 4.27 -4.59 -13.97
N ASN A 103 3.60 -5.66 -14.37
CA ASN A 103 3.09 -6.67 -13.44
C ASN A 103 3.94 -7.95 -13.46
N SER A 104 5.04 -7.95 -14.23
CA SER A 104 5.94 -9.10 -14.31
C SER A 104 7.38 -8.67 -14.57
N ILE A 105 8.32 -9.35 -13.93
CA ILE A 105 9.76 -9.18 -14.14
C ILE A 105 10.41 -10.56 -14.34
N GLU A 106 11.37 -10.61 -15.27
CA GLU A 106 12.20 -11.80 -15.48
C GLU A 106 13.65 -11.47 -15.13
N LEU A 107 14.27 -12.33 -14.32
CA LEU A 107 15.58 -12.11 -13.72
C LEU A 107 16.50 -13.29 -14.02
N LYS A 108 17.79 -13.03 -14.11
CA LYS A 108 18.83 -14.06 -14.21
C LYS A 108 19.03 -14.72 -12.85
N TYR A 109 19.57 -15.95 -12.83
CA TYR A 109 19.81 -16.70 -11.61
C TYR A 109 20.68 -15.98 -10.56
N ASN A 110 21.59 -15.11 -11.02
CA ASN A 110 22.47 -14.32 -10.15
C ASN A 110 21.84 -12.99 -9.68
N GLN A 111 20.60 -12.72 -10.05
CA GLN A 111 19.81 -11.56 -9.66
C GLN A 111 18.77 -11.95 -8.62
N ASN A 112 19.24 -12.53 -7.52
CA ASN A 112 18.41 -13.23 -6.56
C ASN A 112 18.23 -12.51 -5.21
N ASN A 113 18.78 -11.31 -5.06
CA ASN A 113 18.52 -10.43 -3.92
C ASN A 113 17.70 -9.25 -4.41
N LEU A 114 16.44 -9.18 -3.96
CA LEU A 114 15.47 -8.21 -4.44
C LEU A 114 15.01 -7.32 -3.30
N SER A 115 14.93 -6.03 -3.54
CA SER A 115 14.27 -5.11 -2.63
C SER A 115 13.29 -4.22 -3.39
N PHE A 116 12.10 -4.11 -2.87
CA PHE A 116 11.00 -3.32 -3.43
C PHE A 116 10.71 -2.16 -2.50
N GLU A 117 10.67 -0.96 -3.03
CA GLU A 117 10.33 0.23 -2.28
C GLU A 117 8.89 0.65 -2.62
N LEU A 118 8.10 0.84 -1.58
CA LEU A 118 6.70 1.25 -1.67
C LEU A 118 6.62 2.76 -1.49
N SER A 119 5.77 3.41 -2.29
CA SER A 119 5.32 4.75 -1.98
C SER A 119 3.95 4.66 -1.35
N ASP A 120 3.88 5.16 -0.14
CA ASP A 120 2.63 5.61 0.43
C ASP A 120 2.67 7.13 0.35
N LEU A 121 1.75 7.70 -0.41
CA LEU A 121 1.54 9.14 -0.41
C LEU A 121 0.38 9.44 0.56
N PRO A 122 0.63 9.46 1.88
CA PRO A 122 -0.41 9.84 2.83
C PRO A 122 -0.69 11.32 2.64
N TYR A 123 -1.94 11.66 2.38
CA TYR A 123 -2.40 13.06 2.45
C TYR A 123 -2.58 13.50 3.91
N SER A 124 -2.53 12.57 4.86
CA SER A 124 -2.62 12.83 6.28
C SER A 124 -1.54 12.06 7.04
N LEU A 125 -0.92 12.76 7.97
CA LEU A 125 0.15 12.25 8.84
C LEU A 125 -0.34 11.14 9.80
N ASP A 126 -1.66 10.99 9.97
CA ASP A 126 -2.26 10.04 10.92
C ASP A 126 -2.63 8.68 10.31
N GLU A 127 -2.79 8.57 9.01
CA GLU A 127 -3.01 7.29 8.36
C GLU A 127 -1.66 6.65 8.01
N LYS A 128 -0.97 6.11 9.00
CA LYS A 128 0.10 5.15 8.75
C LYS A 128 -0.55 3.90 8.15
N ASN A 129 -0.62 3.87 6.82
CA ASN A 129 -1.10 2.69 6.12
C ASN A 129 -0.23 1.51 6.56
N LYS A 130 -0.87 0.54 7.17
CA LYS A 130 -0.21 -0.71 7.50
C LYS A 130 -0.28 -1.58 6.25
N PHE A 131 0.86 -1.96 5.73
CA PHE A 131 0.95 -2.88 4.61
C PHE A 131 1.24 -4.29 5.12
N VAL A 132 0.64 -5.24 4.47
CA VAL A 132 0.98 -6.66 4.58
C VAL A 132 1.44 -7.16 3.22
N TYR A 133 2.38 -8.07 3.23
CA TYR A 133 2.92 -8.62 1.99
C TYR A 133 3.26 -10.10 2.14
N ARG A 134 3.26 -10.80 1.03
CA ARG A 134 3.62 -12.22 0.94
C ARG A 134 4.25 -12.49 -0.41
N LEU A 135 5.34 -13.24 -0.42
CA LEU A 135 5.94 -13.79 -1.63
C LEU A 135 5.50 -15.24 -1.79
N GLU A 136 4.50 -15.49 -2.62
CA GLU A 136 4.10 -16.85 -2.95
C GLU A 136 5.23 -17.61 -3.62
N GLY A 137 5.45 -18.84 -3.21
CA GLY A 137 6.63 -19.64 -3.54
C GLY A 137 7.72 -19.61 -2.48
N MET A 138 7.65 -18.70 -1.49
CA MET A 138 8.59 -18.63 -0.38
C MET A 138 7.89 -18.49 0.97
N ASP A 139 6.99 -17.52 1.13
CA ASP A 139 6.31 -17.22 2.40
C ASP A 139 5.09 -18.12 2.58
N LYS A 140 4.89 -18.64 3.78
CA LYS A 140 3.69 -19.38 4.16
C LYS A 140 2.59 -18.47 4.69
N GLU A 141 2.97 -17.36 5.34
CA GLU A 141 2.07 -16.43 6.03
C GLU A 141 2.28 -15.00 5.55
N TRP A 142 1.38 -14.11 5.93
CA TRP A 142 1.50 -12.70 5.66
C TRP A 142 2.54 -12.06 6.57
N ASN A 143 3.42 -11.27 5.98
CA ASN A 143 4.40 -10.45 6.67
C ASN A 143 3.84 -9.03 6.86
N PHE A 144 4.12 -8.41 8.00
CA PHE A 144 3.70 -7.04 8.28
C PHE A 144 4.85 -6.07 7.99
N LEU A 145 4.58 -5.06 7.20
CA LEU A 145 5.55 -3.99 6.98
C LEU A 145 5.53 -3.04 8.19
N LYS A 146 6.69 -2.83 8.80
CA LYS A 146 6.81 -1.92 9.94
C LYS A 146 6.58 -0.47 9.49
N SER A 147 5.88 0.31 10.30
CA SER A 147 5.45 1.69 9.98
C SER A 147 6.58 2.67 9.57
N ASN A 148 7.82 2.36 9.87
CA ASN A 148 8.99 3.19 9.54
C ASN A 148 9.82 2.63 8.38
N ILE A 149 9.39 1.53 7.79
CA ILE A 149 10.11 0.83 6.71
C ILE A 149 9.16 0.76 5.52
N ASN A 150 9.58 1.36 4.41
CA ASN A 150 8.86 1.33 3.14
C ASN A 150 9.49 0.34 2.15
N ARG A 151 10.37 -0.56 2.62
CA ARG A 151 11.13 -1.49 1.78
C ARG A 151 10.89 -2.94 2.19
N ILE A 152 10.53 -3.77 1.22
CA ILE A 152 10.43 -5.22 1.32
C ILE A 152 11.69 -5.80 0.73
N THR A 153 12.36 -6.72 1.42
CA THR A 153 13.61 -7.33 0.95
C THR A 153 13.53 -8.84 1.04
N TYR A 154 13.90 -9.49 -0.05
CA TYR A 154 14.09 -10.93 -0.16
C TYR A 154 15.51 -11.22 -0.64
N SER A 155 16.20 -12.10 0.06
CA SER A 155 17.59 -12.44 -0.26
C SER A 155 17.72 -13.91 -0.62
N ASN A 156 18.63 -14.20 -1.54
CA ASN A 156 18.99 -15.55 -1.95
C ASN A 156 17.80 -16.39 -2.46
N LEU A 157 16.96 -15.77 -3.29
CA LEU A 157 15.85 -16.48 -3.93
C LEU A 157 16.39 -17.54 -4.89
N SER A 158 15.84 -18.72 -4.85
CA SER A 158 16.14 -19.79 -5.81
C SER A 158 15.55 -19.46 -7.19
N TYR A 159 16.01 -20.15 -8.23
CA TYR A 159 15.34 -20.07 -9.51
C TYR A 159 13.92 -20.64 -9.42
N GLY A 160 12.96 -20.00 -10.08
CA GLY A 160 11.55 -20.36 -10.00
C GLY A 160 10.61 -19.21 -10.34
N ASN A 161 9.32 -19.46 -10.15
CA ASN A 161 8.28 -18.47 -10.29
C ASN A 161 7.77 -18.08 -8.91
N TYR A 162 7.65 -16.79 -8.69
CA TYR A 162 7.18 -16.19 -7.46
C TYR A 162 6.10 -15.16 -7.77
N GLN A 163 5.23 -14.89 -6.80
CA GLN A 163 4.26 -13.83 -6.90
C GLN A 163 4.31 -12.98 -5.63
N LEU A 164 4.76 -11.73 -5.78
CA LEU A 164 4.75 -10.76 -4.68
C LEU A 164 3.35 -10.14 -4.60
N ILE A 165 2.68 -10.37 -3.49
CA ILE A 165 1.36 -9.82 -3.20
C ILE A 165 1.52 -8.82 -2.08
N ILE A 166 1.06 -7.58 -2.30
CA ILE A 166 1.09 -6.50 -1.31
C ILE A 166 -0.32 -5.99 -1.15
N SER A 167 -0.79 -5.91 0.09
CA SER A 167 -2.12 -5.39 0.40
C SER A 167 -2.06 -4.37 1.52
N LYS A 168 -3.07 -3.49 1.58
CA LYS A 168 -3.31 -2.64 2.75
C LYS A 168 -4.04 -3.45 3.80
N LEU A 169 -3.75 -3.17 5.05
CA LEU A 169 -4.49 -3.75 6.16
C LEU A 169 -5.74 -2.90 6.41
N GLY A 170 -6.91 -3.52 6.28
CA GLY A 170 -8.18 -2.89 6.60
C GLY A 170 -8.34 -2.60 8.10
N LYS A 171 -9.39 -1.86 8.46
CA LYS A 171 -9.72 -1.56 9.87
C LYS A 171 -10.10 -2.81 10.67
N ASP A 172 -10.55 -3.82 9.98
CA ASP A 172 -10.88 -5.17 10.49
C ASP A 172 -9.64 -6.05 10.72
N GLY A 173 -8.45 -5.57 10.34
CA GLY A 173 -7.21 -6.32 10.44
C GLY A 173 -7.01 -7.34 9.32
N GLN A 174 -7.86 -7.34 8.30
CA GLN A 174 -7.74 -8.22 7.12
C GLN A 174 -7.08 -7.47 5.96
N PRO A 175 -6.38 -8.17 5.06
CA PRO A 175 -5.89 -7.59 3.82
C PRO A 175 -7.03 -7.06 2.95
N SER A 176 -6.84 -5.91 2.29
CA SER A 176 -7.81 -5.35 1.35
C SER A 176 -8.04 -6.27 0.15
N ASP A 177 -9.25 -6.22 -0.43
CA ASP A 177 -9.64 -7.01 -1.61
C ASP A 177 -8.94 -6.58 -2.91
N GLN A 178 -8.18 -5.47 -2.88
CA GLN A 178 -7.43 -4.97 -4.05
C GLN A 178 -5.92 -5.00 -3.80
N PRO A 179 -5.29 -6.19 -3.81
CA PRO A 179 -3.85 -6.30 -3.64
C PRO A 179 -3.10 -5.83 -4.90
N TYR A 180 -1.90 -5.32 -4.70
CA TYR A 180 -0.92 -5.18 -5.79
C TYR A 180 -0.23 -6.53 -6.00
N ILE A 181 -0.14 -6.98 -7.26
CA ILE A 181 0.44 -8.28 -7.61
C ILE A 181 1.56 -8.07 -8.62
N LEU A 182 2.76 -8.60 -8.32
CA LEU A 182 3.92 -8.63 -9.19
C LEU A 182 4.42 -10.05 -9.37
N ASN A 183 4.42 -10.53 -10.60
CA ASN A 183 4.97 -11.82 -10.95
C ASN A 183 6.50 -11.71 -11.15
N ILE A 184 7.24 -12.60 -10.51
CA ILE A 184 8.71 -12.62 -10.55
C ILE A 184 9.14 -13.99 -11.03
N ARG A 185 9.90 -14.02 -12.13
CA ARG A 185 10.50 -15.24 -12.67
C ARG A 185 12.01 -15.13 -12.58
N ILE A 186 12.63 -16.06 -11.86
CA ILE A 186 14.09 -16.18 -11.80
C ILE A 186 14.49 -17.37 -12.66
N LEU A 187 15.27 -17.10 -13.70
CA LEU A 187 15.72 -18.12 -14.65
C LEU A 187 16.74 -19.06 -13.99
N PRO A 188 16.73 -20.36 -14.35
CA PRO A 188 17.75 -21.27 -13.89
C PRO A 188 19.14 -20.91 -14.48
N PRO A 189 20.21 -21.26 -13.78
CA PRO A 189 21.56 -21.08 -14.33
C PRO A 189 21.77 -21.90 -15.61
N SER A 190 22.63 -21.41 -16.50
CA SER A 190 22.86 -22.02 -17.81
C SER A 190 23.34 -23.49 -17.75
N TYR A 191 24.05 -23.84 -16.69
CA TYR A 191 24.52 -25.22 -16.47
C TYR A 191 23.41 -26.21 -16.03
N TYR A 192 22.21 -25.72 -15.71
CA TYR A 192 21.02 -26.55 -15.43
C TYR A 192 20.15 -26.81 -16.66
N THR A 193 20.50 -26.22 -17.81
CA THR A 193 19.75 -26.41 -19.05
C THR A 193 19.87 -27.85 -19.57
N ILE A 194 18.88 -28.27 -20.37
CA ILE A 194 18.87 -29.61 -20.99
C ILE A 194 20.15 -29.86 -21.80
N TRP A 195 20.62 -28.83 -22.51
CA TRP A 195 21.86 -28.89 -23.31
C TRP A 195 23.09 -29.10 -22.46
N ALA A 196 23.21 -28.44 -21.31
CA ALA A 196 24.32 -28.66 -20.39
C ALA A 196 24.33 -30.09 -19.83
N LYS A 197 23.14 -30.59 -19.47
CA LYS A 197 23.00 -31.99 -19.01
C LYS A 197 23.39 -33.00 -20.11
N ALA A 198 23.01 -32.75 -21.37
CA ALA A 198 23.42 -33.59 -22.50
C ALA A 198 24.94 -33.58 -22.68
N ILE A 199 25.58 -32.42 -22.56
CA ILE A 199 27.06 -32.32 -22.63
C ILE A 199 27.72 -33.09 -21.48
N TYR A 200 27.19 -33.01 -20.25
CA TYR A 200 27.74 -33.77 -19.12
C TYR A 200 27.62 -35.27 -19.34
N VAL A 201 26.51 -35.75 -19.89
CA VAL A 201 26.34 -37.19 -20.23
C VAL A 201 27.35 -37.60 -21.31
N LEU A 202 27.50 -36.81 -22.37
CA LEU A 202 28.49 -37.09 -23.43
C LEU A 202 29.92 -37.12 -22.90
N LEU A 203 30.29 -36.17 -22.03
CA LEU A 203 31.60 -36.17 -21.38
C LEU A 203 31.82 -37.42 -20.52
N LEU A 204 30.81 -37.87 -19.79
CA LEU A 204 30.88 -39.06 -18.95
C LEU A 204 31.02 -40.30 -19.80
N LEU A 205 30.34 -40.40 -20.95
CA LEU A 205 30.46 -41.51 -21.90
C LEU A 205 31.83 -41.55 -22.60
N SER A 206 32.48 -40.41 -22.80
CA SER A 206 33.82 -40.33 -23.41
C SER A 206 34.95 -40.73 -22.47
N LEU A 207 34.68 -40.87 -21.17
CA LEU A 207 35.67 -41.21 -20.14
C LEU A 207 35.68 -42.72 -19.82
N ILE A 208 34.69 -43.46 -20.35
CA ILE A 208 34.57 -44.92 -20.24
C ILE A 208 35.11 -45.59 -21.51
#